data_6778a720b331f11188c976d6db97c8fb
#
_entry.id   6778a720b331f11188c976d6db97c8fb
#
_cell.length_a   1.000
_cell.length_b   1.000
_cell.length_c   1.000
_cell.angle_alpha   90.00
_cell.angle_beta   90.00
_cell.angle_gamma   90.00
#
_symmetry.space_group_name_H-M   'P 1'
#
loop_
_entity.id
_entity.type
_entity.pdbx_description
1 polymer ?
#
loop_
_entity_poly.entity_id
_entity_poly.type
_entity_poly.pdbx_seq_one_letter_code
_entity_poly.pdbx_strand_id
1 'polypeptide(L)'
;MKIDWGFISELEGKGKTVGYHPSDNSGVTIATGFDLKEKDEDFLLSIGIPQDLTEKLKPYCHLTGSEAAAVASDLQLNQEEVETIDICSKKFYAARVARQYNSKNPKTEFSNLDSKQQTILCSVGFQYGSFNKTPSFIKHAVNDDWDLVIQELRNFGDAFPTRRNKEADYLCK
;
A
#
# COMPACT_ATOMS: atom_id res chain seq x y z
N MET A 1 14.18 3.35 6.59
CA MET A 1 12.79 3.70 6.90
C MET A 1 12.37 3.00 8.19
N LYS A 2 11.62 3.70 9.04
CA LYS A 2 11.22 3.23 10.39
C LYS A 2 9.71 2.95 10.44
N ILE A 3 9.19 2.24 9.44
CA ILE A 3 7.74 2.02 9.26
C ILE A 3 7.29 0.84 10.10
N ASP A 4 6.21 1.01 10.86
CA ASP A 4 5.50 -0.07 11.57
C ASP A 4 4.57 -0.82 10.60
N TRP A 5 5.11 -1.87 10.00
CA TRP A 5 4.37 -2.73 9.07
C TRP A 5 3.28 -3.55 9.77
N GLY A 6 3.45 -3.84 11.06
CA GLY A 6 2.43 -4.53 11.86
C GLY A 6 1.16 -3.72 11.92
N PHE A 7 1.26 -2.43 12.28
CA PHE A 7 0.13 -1.51 12.31
C PHE A 7 -0.57 -1.39 10.95
N ILE A 8 0.20 -1.22 9.86
CA ILE A 8 -0.39 -1.13 8.51
C ILE A 8 -1.12 -2.43 8.15
N SER A 9 -0.53 -3.60 8.44
CA SER A 9 -1.15 -4.89 8.17
C SER A 9 -2.44 -5.11 8.97
N GLU A 10 -2.52 -4.64 10.21
CA GLU A 10 -3.77 -4.67 11.01
C GLU A 10 -4.90 -3.83 10.37
N LEU A 11 -4.56 -2.72 9.71
CA LEU A 11 -5.52 -1.88 9.01
C LEU A 11 -6.00 -2.48 7.68
N GLU A 12 -5.16 -3.26 7.00
CA GLU A 12 -5.44 -3.84 5.69
C GLU A 12 -6.08 -5.23 5.76
N GLY A 13 -5.95 -5.91 6.90
CA GLY A 13 -6.42 -7.28 7.10
C GLY A 13 -5.43 -8.33 6.55
N LYS A 14 -5.85 -9.61 6.57
CA LYS A 14 -5.01 -10.72 6.10
C LYS A 14 -5.00 -10.80 4.58
N GLY A 15 -3.84 -11.03 4.02
CA GLY A 15 -3.68 -11.31 2.59
C GLY A 15 -4.39 -12.59 2.17
N LYS A 16 -4.94 -12.59 0.97
CA LYS A 16 -5.62 -13.76 0.38
C LYS A 16 -4.61 -14.70 -0.25
N THR A 17 -4.76 -15.99 0.03
CA THR A 17 -3.94 -17.08 -0.55
C THR A 17 -4.47 -17.58 -1.89
N VAL A 18 -5.70 -17.25 -2.24
CA VAL A 18 -6.32 -17.57 -3.53
C VAL A 18 -6.56 -16.28 -4.30
N GLY A 19 -6.16 -16.27 -5.55
CA GLY A 19 -6.37 -15.14 -6.44
C GLY A 19 -7.85 -14.82 -6.63
N TYR A 20 -8.16 -13.55 -6.84
CA TYR A 20 -9.52 -13.06 -7.05
C TYR A 20 -9.53 -11.89 -8.03
N HIS A 21 -10.71 -11.57 -8.53
CA HIS A 21 -10.94 -10.46 -9.45
C HIS A 21 -11.91 -9.47 -8.79
N PRO A 22 -11.42 -8.35 -8.24
CA PRO A 22 -12.26 -7.45 -7.42
C PRO A 22 -13.22 -6.58 -8.24
N SER A 23 -12.90 -6.26 -9.48
CA SER A 23 -13.75 -5.44 -10.36
C SER A 23 -13.33 -5.57 -11.83
N ASP A 24 -14.20 -5.19 -12.77
CA ASP A 24 -13.92 -5.23 -14.22
C ASP A 24 -12.68 -4.44 -14.64
N ASN A 25 -12.28 -3.44 -13.85
CA ASN A 25 -11.10 -2.62 -14.12
C ASN A 25 -9.82 -3.16 -13.50
N SER A 26 -9.87 -4.23 -12.72
CA SER A 26 -8.71 -4.89 -12.11
C SER A 26 -8.26 -6.10 -12.90
N GLY A 27 -7.05 -6.59 -12.58
CA GLY A 27 -6.55 -7.87 -13.03
C GLY A 27 -6.80 -8.99 -12.01
N VAL A 28 -6.05 -10.07 -12.15
CA VAL A 28 -5.92 -11.07 -11.09
C VAL A 28 -5.22 -10.43 -9.91
N THR A 29 -5.85 -10.48 -8.75
CA THR A 29 -5.37 -9.85 -7.52
C THR A 29 -5.10 -10.92 -6.48
N ILE A 30 -4.03 -10.79 -5.71
CA ILE A 30 -3.58 -11.75 -4.71
C ILE A 30 -3.05 -11.03 -3.47
N ALA A 31 -2.76 -11.75 -2.40
CA ALA A 31 -2.21 -11.20 -1.16
C ALA A 31 -3.07 -10.05 -0.61
N THR A 32 -2.48 -8.98 -0.11
CA THR A 32 -3.21 -7.82 0.41
C THR A 32 -3.47 -6.80 -0.72
N GLY A 33 -4.23 -7.24 -1.75
CA GLY A 33 -4.63 -6.35 -2.86
C GLY A 33 -3.55 -6.14 -3.92
N PHE A 34 -2.61 -7.06 -4.08
CA PHE A 34 -1.57 -6.98 -5.12
C PHE A 34 -2.17 -7.35 -6.49
N ASP A 35 -2.50 -6.35 -7.29
CA ASP A 35 -3.08 -6.48 -8.63
C ASP A 35 -1.97 -6.72 -9.67
N LEU A 36 -2.10 -7.81 -10.45
CA LEU A 36 -1.13 -8.25 -11.47
C LEU A 36 -1.38 -7.61 -12.85
N LYS A 37 -2.44 -6.83 -13.04
CA LYS A 37 -2.85 -6.25 -14.34
C LYS A 37 -1.70 -5.56 -15.09
N GLU A 38 -0.95 -4.72 -14.40
CA GLU A 38 0.13 -3.92 -14.98
C GLU A 38 1.52 -4.39 -14.51
N LYS A 39 1.65 -5.67 -14.17
CA LYS A 39 2.89 -6.25 -13.71
C LYS A 39 3.42 -7.21 -14.79
N ASP A 40 4.73 -7.26 -14.88
CA ASP A 40 5.49 -8.21 -15.69
C ASP A 40 6.57 -8.88 -14.84
N GLU A 41 7.25 -9.82 -15.42
CA GLU A 41 8.35 -10.56 -14.78
C GLU A 41 9.44 -9.61 -14.27
N ASP A 42 9.84 -8.65 -15.09
CA ASP A 42 10.91 -7.70 -14.76
C ASP A 42 10.52 -6.84 -13.56
N PHE A 43 9.27 -6.38 -13.51
CA PHE A 43 8.77 -5.64 -12.35
C PHE A 43 8.76 -6.50 -11.09
N LEU A 44 8.24 -7.73 -11.16
CA LEU A 44 8.15 -8.64 -10.00
C LEU A 44 9.53 -8.91 -9.41
N LEU A 45 10.52 -9.22 -10.27
CA LEU A 45 11.90 -9.41 -9.85
C LEU A 45 12.52 -8.11 -9.29
N SER A 46 12.25 -6.96 -9.92
CA SER A 46 12.81 -5.66 -9.51
C SER A 46 12.39 -5.23 -8.10
N ILE A 47 11.20 -5.65 -7.65
CA ILE A 47 10.73 -5.38 -6.28
C ILE A 47 11.18 -6.42 -5.26
N GLY A 48 11.92 -7.45 -5.70
CA GLY A 48 12.52 -8.47 -4.85
C GLY A 48 11.67 -9.73 -4.65
N ILE A 49 10.65 -9.96 -5.47
CA ILE A 49 9.92 -11.24 -5.47
C ILE A 49 10.85 -12.33 -6.01
N PRO A 50 11.02 -13.47 -5.32
CA PRO A 50 11.88 -14.57 -5.76
C PRO A 50 11.46 -15.13 -7.12
N GLN A 51 12.43 -15.69 -7.88
CA GLN A 51 12.20 -16.21 -9.21
C GLN A 51 11.12 -17.28 -9.29
N ASP A 52 11.12 -18.23 -8.36
CA ASP A 52 10.15 -19.33 -8.30
C ASP A 52 8.72 -18.82 -8.06
N LEU A 53 8.56 -17.80 -7.22
CA LEU A 53 7.27 -17.14 -6.99
C LEU A 53 6.87 -16.27 -8.19
N THR A 54 7.84 -15.60 -8.83
CA THR A 54 7.60 -14.83 -10.05
C THR A 54 7.06 -15.73 -11.17
N GLU A 55 7.63 -16.93 -11.36
CA GLU A 55 7.13 -17.91 -12.34
C GLU A 55 5.68 -18.35 -12.06
N LYS A 56 5.28 -18.46 -10.79
CA LYS A 56 3.89 -18.75 -10.42
C LYS A 56 2.93 -17.61 -10.76
N LEU A 57 3.38 -16.36 -10.62
CA LEU A 57 2.56 -15.16 -10.84
C LEU A 57 2.46 -14.79 -12.33
N LYS A 58 3.50 -15.05 -13.11
CA LYS A 58 3.64 -14.65 -14.52
C LYS A 58 2.44 -15.00 -15.42
N PRO A 59 1.82 -16.20 -15.33
CA PRO A 59 0.66 -16.54 -16.16
C PRO A 59 -0.56 -15.64 -15.93
N TYR A 60 -0.61 -14.94 -14.81
CA TYR A 60 -1.74 -14.09 -14.41
C TYR A 60 -1.49 -12.60 -14.63
N CYS A 61 -0.28 -12.24 -15.08
CA CYS A 61 0.07 -10.87 -15.41
C CYS A 61 -0.66 -10.40 -16.68
N HIS A 62 -0.98 -9.10 -16.75
CA HIS A 62 -1.66 -8.44 -17.87
C HIS A 62 -3.09 -8.91 -18.17
N LEU A 63 -3.62 -9.90 -17.45
CA LEU A 63 -5.01 -10.32 -17.61
C LEU A 63 -5.97 -9.29 -17.02
N THR A 64 -7.09 -9.04 -17.68
CA THR A 64 -8.11 -8.07 -17.26
C THR A 64 -9.52 -8.57 -17.57
N GLY A 65 -10.53 -7.96 -16.94
CA GLY A 65 -11.93 -8.23 -17.23
C GLY A 65 -12.28 -9.72 -17.14
N SER A 66 -12.95 -10.23 -18.17
CA SER A 66 -13.42 -11.64 -18.21
C SER A 66 -12.27 -12.66 -18.20
N GLU A 67 -11.14 -12.35 -18.80
CA GLU A 67 -9.96 -13.25 -18.80
C GLU A 67 -9.39 -13.39 -17.37
N ALA A 68 -9.24 -12.28 -16.66
CA ALA A 68 -8.80 -12.30 -15.27
C ALA A 68 -9.82 -13.02 -14.37
N ALA A 69 -11.12 -12.74 -14.54
CA ALA A 69 -12.18 -13.36 -13.75
C ALA A 69 -12.22 -14.89 -13.93
N ALA A 70 -11.99 -15.39 -15.15
CA ALA A 70 -12.04 -16.81 -15.47
C ALA A 70 -10.94 -17.65 -14.78
N VAL A 71 -9.76 -17.05 -14.55
CA VAL A 71 -8.57 -17.79 -14.06
C VAL A 71 -8.08 -17.36 -12.68
N ALA A 72 -8.65 -16.31 -12.11
CA ALA A 72 -8.14 -15.75 -10.85
C ALA A 72 -8.04 -16.81 -9.72
N SER A 73 -9.05 -17.65 -9.56
CA SER A 73 -9.07 -18.69 -8.51
C SER A 73 -8.09 -19.83 -8.73
N ASP A 74 -7.50 -19.95 -9.92
CA ASP A 74 -6.48 -20.97 -10.21
C ASP A 74 -5.12 -20.58 -9.58
N LEU A 75 -4.91 -19.28 -9.33
CA LEU A 75 -3.74 -18.79 -8.60
C LEU A 75 -3.91 -19.15 -7.11
N GLN A 76 -3.12 -20.11 -6.64
CA GLN A 76 -3.10 -20.53 -5.24
C GLN A 76 -1.69 -20.42 -4.69
N LEU A 77 -1.55 -19.70 -3.60
CA LEU A 77 -0.31 -19.48 -2.88
C LEU A 77 -0.42 -19.97 -1.44
N ASN A 78 0.70 -20.32 -0.84
CA ASN A 78 0.76 -20.55 0.59
C ASN A 78 0.92 -19.21 1.35
N GLN A 79 0.84 -19.26 2.68
CA GLN A 79 0.90 -18.07 3.52
C GLN A 79 2.28 -17.36 3.43
N GLU A 80 3.37 -18.10 3.33
CA GLU A 80 4.73 -17.57 3.23
C GLU A 80 4.93 -16.81 1.90
N GLU A 81 4.40 -17.34 0.80
CA GLU A 81 4.41 -16.67 -0.51
C GLU A 81 3.61 -15.37 -0.49
N VAL A 82 2.44 -15.36 0.15
CA VAL A 82 1.62 -14.16 0.35
C VAL A 82 2.38 -13.10 1.15
N GLU A 83 2.99 -13.49 2.28
CA GLU A 83 3.79 -12.58 3.12
C GLU A 83 5.00 -12.02 2.36
N THR A 84 5.63 -12.82 1.51
CA THR A 84 6.75 -12.38 0.66
C THR A 84 6.29 -11.29 -0.32
N ILE A 85 5.16 -11.50 -1.01
CA ILE A 85 4.57 -10.50 -1.91
C ILE A 85 4.26 -9.21 -1.14
N ASP A 86 3.61 -9.32 0.01
CA ASP A 86 3.23 -8.16 0.82
C ASP A 86 4.46 -7.37 1.29
N ILE A 87 5.52 -8.04 1.73
CA ILE A 87 6.77 -7.38 2.16
C ILE A 87 7.44 -6.67 0.98
N CYS A 88 7.57 -7.33 -0.17
CA CYS A 88 8.22 -6.77 -1.36
C CYS A 88 7.44 -5.56 -1.90
N SER A 89 6.12 -5.69 -2.03
CA SER A 89 5.24 -4.62 -2.50
C SER A 89 5.23 -3.42 -1.54
N LYS A 90 5.14 -3.65 -0.23
CA LYS A 90 5.16 -2.60 0.79
C LYS A 90 6.46 -1.81 0.77
N LYS A 91 7.61 -2.47 0.67
CA LYS A 91 8.91 -1.80 0.55
C LYS A 91 8.98 -0.91 -0.70
N PHE A 92 8.51 -1.41 -1.83
CA PHE A 92 8.47 -0.66 -3.08
C PHE A 92 7.57 0.58 -2.97
N TYR A 93 6.35 0.41 -2.46
CA TYR A 93 5.41 1.53 -2.29
C TYR A 93 5.86 2.53 -1.23
N ALA A 94 6.53 2.10 -0.15
CA ALA A 94 7.10 3.01 0.84
C ALA A 94 8.16 3.93 0.23
N ALA A 95 9.02 3.42 -0.64
CA ALA A 95 9.99 4.23 -1.37
C ALA A 95 9.28 5.25 -2.30
N ARG A 96 8.16 4.86 -2.92
CA ARG A 96 7.33 5.76 -3.73
C ARG A 96 6.68 6.86 -2.87
N VAL A 97 6.12 6.49 -1.71
CA VAL A 97 5.54 7.45 -0.76
C VAL A 97 6.58 8.47 -0.29
N ALA A 98 7.78 8.01 0.08
CA ALA A 98 8.88 8.89 0.49
C ALA A 98 9.26 9.88 -0.62
N ARG A 99 9.37 9.42 -1.87
CA ARG A 99 9.64 10.32 -3.01
C ARG A 99 8.52 11.33 -3.23
N GLN A 100 7.25 10.90 -3.17
CA GLN A 100 6.10 11.81 -3.32
C GLN A 100 6.05 12.86 -2.22
N TYR A 101 6.32 12.48 -0.98
CA TYR A 101 6.38 13.38 0.15
C TYR A 101 7.51 14.41 -0.01
N ASN A 102 8.74 13.95 -0.28
CA ASN A 102 9.90 14.81 -0.43
C ASN A 102 9.79 15.78 -1.64
N SER A 103 9.09 15.37 -2.72
CA SER A 103 8.86 16.24 -3.87
C SER A 103 7.99 17.47 -3.57
N LYS A 104 7.35 17.51 -2.41
CA LYS A 104 6.52 18.64 -1.95
C LYS A 104 7.30 19.64 -1.08
N ASN A 105 8.62 19.53 -1.04
CA ASN A 105 9.52 20.39 -0.27
C ASN A 105 9.13 20.50 1.22
N PRO A 106 9.07 19.38 1.95
CA PRO A 106 8.70 19.38 3.36
C PRO A 106 9.75 20.07 4.23
N LYS A 107 9.35 20.59 5.39
CA LYS A 107 10.27 21.11 6.41
C LYS A 107 11.22 20.04 6.93
N THR A 108 10.72 18.82 7.10
CA THR A 108 11.48 17.64 7.50
C THR A 108 11.36 16.56 6.44
N GLU A 109 12.48 16.10 5.86
CA GLU A 109 12.47 15.01 4.88
C GLU A 109 11.93 13.71 5.48
N PHE A 110 11.33 12.86 4.64
CA PHE A 110 10.72 11.60 5.05
C PHE A 110 11.66 10.72 5.91
N SER A 111 12.93 10.64 5.55
CA SER A 111 13.94 9.83 6.27
C SER A 111 14.20 10.30 7.71
N ASN A 112 13.95 11.59 7.98
CA ASN A 112 14.18 12.24 9.27
C ASN A 112 12.93 12.26 10.16
N LEU A 113 11.77 11.96 9.61
CA LEU A 113 10.54 11.79 10.37
C LEU A 113 10.66 10.62 11.36
N ASP A 114 9.89 10.65 12.41
CA ASP A 114 9.83 9.52 13.36
C ASP A 114 9.06 8.31 12.76
N SER A 115 9.05 7.21 13.49
CA SER A 115 8.41 5.96 13.06
C SER A 115 6.91 6.12 12.83
N LYS A 116 6.21 6.85 13.71
CA LYS A 116 4.76 7.05 13.61
C LYS A 116 4.40 7.89 12.40
N GLN A 117 5.10 8.99 12.19
CA GLN A 117 4.93 9.90 11.08
C GLN A 117 5.15 9.18 9.73
N GLN A 118 6.25 8.42 9.60
CA GLN A 118 6.51 7.61 8.40
C GLN A 118 5.42 6.57 8.18
N THR A 119 4.96 5.91 9.25
CA THR A 119 3.93 4.88 9.18
C THR A 119 2.60 5.44 8.69
N ILE A 120 2.17 6.58 9.21
CA ILE A 120 0.90 7.18 8.81
C ILE A 120 0.95 7.74 7.38
N LEU A 121 2.06 8.36 6.97
CA LEU A 121 2.24 8.76 5.57
C LEU A 121 2.14 7.55 4.62
N CYS A 122 2.75 6.41 4.99
CA CYS A 122 2.63 5.18 4.21
C CYS A 122 1.21 4.62 4.21
N SER A 123 0.52 4.59 5.36
CA SER A 123 -0.85 4.09 5.45
C SER A 123 -1.81 4.85 4.54
N VAL A 124 -1.77 6.19 4.59
CA VAL A 124 -2.59 7.05 3.73
C VAL A 124 -2.13 6.97 2.27
N GLY A 125 -0.81 7.02 2.04
CA GLY A 125 -0.22 6.97 0.70
C GLY A 125 -0.53 5.67 -0.05
N PHE A 126 -0.56 4.53 0.62
CA PHE A 126 -0.92 3.24 0.02
C PHE A 126 -2.38 3.22 -0.42
N GLN A 127 -3.29 3.68 0.45
CA GLN A 127 -4.71 3.65 0.16
C GLN A 127 -5.09 4.55 -1.01
N TYR A 128 -4.51 5.72 -1.12
CA TYR A 128 -4.84 6.70 -2.17
C TYR A 128 -3.94 6.63 -3.41
N GLY A 129 -2.76 6.02 -3.29
CA GLY A 129 -1.75 5.94 -4.35
C GLY A 129 -1.05 7.26 -4.66
N SER A 130 -1.66 8.40 -4.34
CA SER A 130 -1.10 9.73 -4.55
C SER A 130 -1.60 10.72 -3.52
N PHE A 131 -0.71 11.53 -2.95
CA PHE A 131 -1.05 12.62 -2.02
C PHE A 131 -1.80 13.79 -2.67
N ASN A 132 -1.89 13.84 -4.00
CA ASN A 132 -2.75 14.82 -4.67
C ASN A 132 -4.24 14.60 -4.38
N LYS A 133 -4.61 13.38 -3.96
CA LYS A 133 -5.98 13.04 -3.54
C LYS A 133 -6.28 13.40 -2.09
N THR A 134 -5.27 13.80 -1.32
CA THR A 134 -5.37 14.14 0.11
C THR A 134 -4.67 15.47 0.39
N PRO A 135 -5.12 16.59 -0.25
CA PRO A 135 -4.38 17.85 -0.25
C PRO A 135 -4.25 18.50 1.13
N SER A 136 -5.28 18.45 1.97
CA SER A 136 -5.22 18.98 3.33
C SER A 136 -4.25 18.18 4.20
N PHE A 137 -4.37 16.85 4.19
CA PHE A 137 -3.49 15.95 4.94
C PHE A 137 -2.00 16.22 4.61
N ILE A 138 -1.65 16.20 3.32
CA ILE A 138 -0.26 16.37 2.92
C ILE A 138 0.25 17.78 3.19
N LYS A 139 -0.58 18.82 3.07
CA LYS A 139 -0.23 20.19 3.40
C LYS A 139 0.20 20.35 4.85
N HIS A 140 -0.53 19.74 5.78
CA HIS A 140 -0.18 19.78 7.20
C HIS A 140 1.11 18.97 7.46
N ALA A 141 1.22 17.76 6.91
CA ALA A 141 2.38 16.91 7.11
C ALA A 141 3.71 17.55 6.62
N VAL A 142 3.73 18.19 5.44
CA VAL A 142 4.96 18.84 4.93
C VAL A 142 5.36 20.09 5.71
N ASN A 143 4.43 20.68 6.46
CA ASN A 143 4.69 21.79 7.36
C ASN A 143 5.05 21.38 8.80
N ASP A 144 5.17 20.08 9.07
CA ASP A 144 5.36 19.51 10.41
C ASP A 144 4.22 19.85 11.40
N ASP A 145 3.03 20.18 10.89
CA ASP A 145 1.86 20.52 11.68
C ASP A 145 1.10 19.23 12.09
N TRP A 146 1.75 18.36 12.87
CA TRP A 146 1.23 17.02 13.17
C TRP A 146 -0.06 17.01 13.99
N ASP A 147 -0.30 18.04 14.82
CA ASP A 147 -1.59 18.23 15.51
C ASP A 147 -2.74 18.44 14.50
N LEU A 148 -2.47 19.19 13.41
CA LEU A 148 -3.44 19.37 12.34
C LEU A 148 -3.59 18.11 11.47
N VAL A 149 -2.54 17.32 11.30
CA VAL A 149 -2.64 15.98 10.67
C VAL A 149 -3.59 15.09 11.45
N ILE A 150 -3.49 15.06 12.80
CA ILE A 150 -4.37 14.28 13.66
C ILE A 150 -5.83 14.76 13.52
N GLN A 151 -6.06 16.07 13.53
CA GLN A 151 -7.40 16.65 13.34
C GLN A 151 -7.97 16.32 11.97
N GLU A 152 -7.18 16.43 10.90
CA GLU A 152 -7.57 16.05 9.54
C GLU A 152 -7.95 14.59 9.45
N LEU A 153 -7.16 13.67 10.04
CA LEU A 153 -7.49 12.23 10.07
C LEU A 153 -8.83 11.96 10.75
N ARG A 154 -9.14 12.65 11.85
CA ARG A 154 -10.44 12.49 12.54
C ARG A 154 -11.62 13.05 11.74
N ASN A 155 -11.40 13.99 10.83
CA ASN A 155 -12.41 14.64 10.00
C ASN A 155 -12.15 14.44 8.50
N PHE A 156 -11.57 13.32 8.12
CA PHE A 156 -11.08 13.08 6.76
C PHE A 156 -12.18 13.08 5.70
N GLY A 157 -13.40 12.67 6.08
CA GLY A 157 -14.58 12.69 5.21
C GLY A 157 -14.62 11.57 4.15
N ASP A 158 -13.73 10.57 4.26
CA ASP A 158 -13.76 9.39 3.40
C ASP A 158 -14.68 8.28 3.93
N ALA A 159 -14.77 7.17 3.19
CA ALA A 159 -15.58 6.01 3.58
C ALA A 159 -14.96 5.16 4.70
N PHE A 160 -13.83 5.58 5.30
CA PHE A 160 -13.04 4.75 6.23
C PHE A 160 -12.79 5.43 7.58
N PRO A 161 -13.82 5.96 8.28
CA PRO A 161 -13.63 6.75 9.50
C PRO A 161 -12.96 5.93 10.63
N THR A 162 -13.25 4.64 10.74
CA THR A 162 -12.61 3.76 11.73
C THR A 162 -11.11 3.64 11.51
N ARG A 163 -10.66 3.49 10.26
CA ARG A 163 -9.24 3.46 9.90
C ARG A 163 -8.58 4.78 10.24
N ARG A 164 -9.19 5.90 9.86
CA ARG A 164 -8.69 7.27 10.12
C ARG A 164 -8.53 7.55 11.60
N ASN A 165 -9.50 7.14 12.42
CA ASN A 165 -9.40 7.28 13.87
C ASN A 165 -8.25 6.45 14.47
N LYS A 166 -8.03 5.22 14.01
CA LYS A 166 -6.89 4.40 14.44
C LYS A 166 -5.55 5.04 14.05
N GLU A 167 -5.45 5.62 12.84
CA GLU A 167 -4.26 6.34 12.37
C GLU A 167 -3.99 7.60 13.23
N ALA A 168 -5.03 8.36 13.56
CA ALA A 168 -4.92 9.50 14.47
C ALA A 168 -4.47 9.08 15.88
N ASP A 169 -5.08 8.03 16.44
CA ASP A 169 -4.71 7.49 17.76
C ASP A 169 -3.26 6.97 17.79
N TYR A 170 -2.79 6.41 16.68
CA TYR A 170 -1.40 5.95 16.55
C TYR A 170 -0.40 7.09 16.64
N LEU A 171 -0.70 8.25 16.05
CA LEU A 171 0.14 9.45 16.17
C LEU A 171 0.14 10.03 17.61
N CYS A 172 -0.97 9.89 18.35
CA CYS A 172 -1.10 10.41 19.71
C CYS A 172 -0.34 9.60 20.78
N LYS A 173 0.00 8.35 20.53
CA LYS A 173 0.69 7.47 21.50
C LYS A 173 2.16 7.84 21.66
#